data_03391711177f59acc44d1fc27e32b94d
#
_entry.id   03391711177f59acc44d1fc27e32b94d
#
_cell.length_a   1.000
_cell.length_b   1.000
_cell.length_c   1.000
_cell.angle_alpha   90.00
_cell.angle_beta   90.00
_cell.angle_gamma   90.00
#
_symmetry.space_group_name_H-M   'P 1'
#
loop_
_entity.id
_entity.type
_entity.pdbx_description
1 polymer ?
#
loop_
_entity_poly.entity_id
_entity_poly.type
_entity_poly.pdbx_seq_one_letter_code
_entity_poly.pdbx_strand_id
1 'polypeptide(L)'
;MKRWIGPLVALLAGALLPLQAEAQTEIKPAVVYSTGGKFDKSFNEGVSAGAEKFKKETNIAVAEFEPSNETQFEQALRRFAQRGQDPIISVGFSQAVALEKIAKEFPKTRFTIIDSVVALPNVQSVVFREQEGSFLVGVLAALASKTGKIGFVGGMDIPLVRKFQCGFEQGIKYANPKAELITNMTGTTPAAWNDPSRGAELAKGQFD
;
A
#
# COMPACT_ATOMS: atom_id res chain seq x y z
N MET A 1 -51.49 -76.28 5.78
CA MET A 1 -50.19 -75.64 5.66
C MET A 1 -50.40 -74.15 5.19
N LYS A 2 -50.41 -73.22 6.16
CA LYS A 2 -50.59 -71.74 5.83
C LYS A 2 -49.27 -71.03 6.10
N ARG A 3 -48.63 -70.47 5.04
CA ARG A 3 -47.42 -69.71 5.12
C ARG A 3 -47.81 -68.27 5.37
N TRP A 4 -47.35 -67.67 6.46
CA TRP A 4 -47.46 -66.28 6.78
C TRP A 4 -46.20 -65.59 6.23
N ILE A 5 -46.41 -64.61 5.40
CA ILE A 5 -45.39 -63.67 4.92
C ILE A 5 -45.68 -62.32 5.58
N GLY A 6 -44.84 -61.97 6.54
CA GLY A 6 -44.89 -60.63 7.17
C GLY A 6 -44.13 -59.60 6.35
N PRO A 7 -44.57 -58.35 6.27
CA PRO A 7 -43.85 -57.30 5.54
C PRO A 7 -42.69 -56.72 6.38
N LEU A 8 -41.51 -56.72 5.76
CA LEU A 8 -40.31 -56.03 6.26
C LEU A 8 -40.47 -54.54 6.02
N VAL A 9 -40.69 -53.76 7.07
CA VAL A 9 -40.65 -52.29 7.01
C VAL A 9 -39.23 -51.87 7.21
N ALA A 10 -38.57 -51.44 6.14
CA ALA A 10 -37.26 -50.79 6.16
C ALA A 10 -37.39 -49.33 6.58
N LEU A 11 -37.02 -49.00 7.80
CA LEU A 11 -36.86 -47.62 8.28
C LEU A 11 -35.59 -47.02 7.65
N LEU A 12 -35.73 -46.17 6.62
CA LEU A 12 -34.71 -45.29 6.17
C LEU A 12 -34.58 -44.10 7.12
N ALA A 13 -33.68 -44.21 8.10
CA ALA A 13 -33.24 -43.05 8.87
C ALA A 13 -32.35 -42.15 8.01
N GLY A 14 -32.95 -41.15 7.37
CA GLY A 14 -32.22 -40.08 6.67
C GLY A 14 -31.41 -39.25 7.66
N ALA A 15 -30.10 -39.42 7.71
CA ALA A 15 -29.22 -38.57 8.46
C ALA A 15 -29.21 -37.15 7.79
N LEU A 16 -29.99 -36.23 8.33
CA LEU A 16 -29.88 -34.80 8.04
C LEU A 16 -28.56 -34.32 8.67
N LEU A 17 -27.49 -34.35 7.88
CA LEU A 17 -26.26 -33.62 8.20
C LEU A 17 -26.60 -32.12 8.16
N PRO A 18 -26.38 -31.39 9.26
CA PRO A 18 -26.48 -29.92 9.18
C PRO A 18 -25.43 -29.42 8.21
N LEU A 19 -25.84 -28.82 7.09
CA LEU A 19 -24.98 -27.94 6.32
C LEU A 19 -24.58 -26.82 7.28
N GLN A 20 -23.39 -26.87 7.82
CA GLN A 20 -22.77 -25.71 8.44
C GLN A 20 -22.51 -24.73 7.30
N ALA A 21 -23.43 -23.78 7.13
CA ALA A 21 -23.14 -22.59 6.36
C ALA A 21 -21.97 -21.90 7.06
N GLU A 22 -20.76 -22.00 6.50
CA GLU A 22 -19.65 -21.14 6.92
C GLU A 22 -20.18 -19.71 6.83
N ALA A 23 -20.30 -19.07 7.98
CA ALA A 23 -20.69 -17.67 8.04
C ALA A 23 -19.65 -16.91 7.24
N GLN A 24 -20.03 -16.47 6.04
CA GLN A 24 -19.20 -15.65 5.19
C GLN A 24 -18.85 -14.41 5.99
N THR A 25 -17.60 -14.28 6.43
CA THR A 25 -17.16 -13.18 7.28
C THR A 25 -17.43 -11.90 6.51
N GLU A 26 -18.33 -11.06 7.01
CA GLU A 26 -18.68 -9.79 6.38
C GLU A 26 -17.42 -8.94 6.26
N ILE A 27 -17.04 -8.59 5.02
CA ILE A 27 -15.85 -7.78 4.75
C ILE A 27 -16.20 -6.33 5.06
N LYS A 28 -15.45 -5.71 5.98
CA LYS A 28 -15.60 -4.30 6.41
C LYS A 28 -14.28 -3.55 6.24
N PRO A 29 -13.86 -3.23 5.00
CA PRO A 29 -12.55 -2.66 4.76
C PRO A 29 -12.44 -1.24 5.31
N ALA A 30 -11.22 -0.88 5.72
CA ALA A 30 -10.86 0.47 6.10
C ALA A 30 -9.53 0.90 5.50
N VAL A 31 -9.37 2.20 5.27
CA VAL A 31 -8.14 2.82 4.77
C VAL A 31 -7.69 3.91 5.73
N VAL A 32 -6.43 3.88 6.13
CA VAL A 32 -5.73 4.96 6.81
C VAL A 32 -4.73 5.56 5.83
N TYR A 33 -5.02 6.75 5.34
CA TYR A 33 -4.17 7.44 4.37
C TYR A 33 -2.84 7.89 5.00
N SER A 34 -1.84 8.19 4.18
CA SER A 34 -0.65 8.89 4.65
C SER A 34 -0.95 10.38 4.83
N THR A 35 -0.05 11.09 5.49
CA THR A 35 -0.13 12.56 5.59
C THR A 35 -0.06 13.20 4.21
N GLY A 36 -0.75 14.31 4.00
CA GLY A 36 -0.81 15.00 2.69
C GLY A 36 -2.21 15.08 2.08
N GLY A 37 -3.18 14.37 2.69
CA GLY A 37 -4.59 14.37 2.27
C GLY A 37 -4.91 13.39 1.16
N LYS A 38 -6.18 13.04 1.06
CA LYS A 38 -6.71 12.04 0.12
C LYS A 38 -6.51 12.44 -1.36
N PHE A 39 -6.56 13.73 -1.66
CA PHE A 39 -6.50 14.27 -3.02
C PHE A 39 -5.16 14.95 -3.31
N ASP A 40 -4.07 14.25 -3.00
CA ASP A 40 -2.69 14.72 -3.20
C ASP A 40 -2.22 14.68 -4.67
N LYS A 41 -3.09 14.32 -5.61
CA LYS A 41 -2.80 14.12 -7.03
C LYS A 41 -1.67 13.12 -7.29
N SER A 42 -1.47 12.19 -6.36
CA SER A 42 -0.37 11.25 -6.37
C SER A 42 -0.75 9.95 -5.63
N PHE A 43 -0.06 9.66 -4.56
CA PHE A 43 -0.06 8.38 -3.85
C PHE A 43 -1.39 8.09 -3.15
N ASN A 44 -1.87 9.01 -2.30
CA ASN A 44 -3.15 8.83 -1.59
C ASN A 44 -4.34 8.81 -2.56
N GLU A 45 -4.34 9.65 -3.59
CA GLU A 45 -5.42 9.69 -4.59
C GLU A 45 -5.49 8.37 -5.38
N GLY A 46 -4.34 7.74 -5.67
CA GLY A 46 -4.31 6.41 -6.28
C GLY A 46 -4.99 5.35 -5.42
N VAL A 47 -4.74 5.35 -4.11
CA VAL A 47 -5.40 4.45 -3.16
C VAL A 47 -6.89 4.76 -3.05
N SER A 48 -7.26 6.03 -3.00
CA SER A 48 -8.65 6.48 -2.98
C SER A 48 -9.42 6.01 -4.22
N ALA A 49 -8.82 6.14 -5.40
CA ALA A 49 -9.44 5.66 -6.65
C ALA A 49 -9.65 4.15 -6.61
N GLY A 50 -8.71 3.39 -6.03
CA GLY A 50 -8.85 1.95 -5.81
C GLY A 50 -10.01 1.61 -4.85
N ALA A 51 -10.14 2.34 -3.74
CA ALA A 51 -11.23 2.17 -2.77
C ALA A 51 -12.60 2.49 -3.38
N GLU A 52 -12.72 3.57 -4.16
CA GLU A 52 -13.95 3.93 -4.84
C GLU A 52 -14.33 2.91 -5.93
N LYS A 53 -13.34 2.38 -6.67
CA LYS A 53 -13.56 1.31 -7.63
C LYS A 53 -14.08 0.05 -6.93
N PHE A 54 -13.46 -0.37 -5.83
CA PHE A 54 -13.91 -1.51 -5.04
C PHE A 54 -15.36 -1.32 -4.55
N LYS A 55 -15.67 -0.17 -3.97
CA LYS A 55 -17.02 0.17 -3.53
C LYS A 55 -18.05 0.09 -4.66
N LYS A 56 -17.70 0.62 -5.84
CA LYS A 56 -18.58 0.60 -7.01
C LYS A 56 -18.83 -0.83 -7.52
N GLU A 57 -17.81 -1.69 -7.51
CA GLU A 57 -17.90 -3.05 -8.04
C GLU A 57 -18.57 -4.03 -7.06
N THR A 58 -18.39 -3.82 -5.75
CA THR A 58 -18.86 -4.76 -4.72
C THR A 58 -20.07 -4.26 -3.93
N ASN A 59 -20.38 -2.96 -4.00
CA ASN A 59 -21.33 -2.26 -3.14
C ASN A 59 -20.98 -2.34 -1.63
N ILE A 60 -19.70 -2.63 -1.29
CA ILE A 60 -19.19 -2.66 0.07
C ILE A 60 -18.61 -1.29 0.42
N ALA A 61 -19.07 -0.69 1.51
CA ALA A 61 -18.53 0.58 2.00
C ALA A 61 -17.11 0.40 2.55
N VAL A 62 -16.24 1.36 2.25
CA VAL A 62 -14.88 1.45 2.79
C VAL A 62 -14.85 2.57 3.82
N ALA A 63 -14.45 2.26 5.07
CA ALA A 63 -14.21 3.29 6.07
C ALA A 63 -12.87 3.97 5.79
N GLU A 64 -12.80 5.28 5.93
CA GLU A 64 -11.60 6.05 5.57
C GLU A 64 -11.19 6.98 6.71
N PHE A 65 -9.89 7.21 6.85
CA PHE A 65 -9.33 8.18 7.78
C PHE A 65 -8.15 8.92 7.15
N GLU A 66 -8.22 10.25 7.18
CA GLU A 66 -7.16 11.15 6.74
C GLU A 66 -6.46 11.74 7.96
N PRO A 67 -5.22 11.30 8.28
CA PRO A 67 -4.48 11.85 9.40
C PRO A 67 -3.90 13.23 9.07
N SER A 68 -3.97 14.14 10.02
CA SER A 68 -3.33 15.46 9.91
C SER A 68 -1.82 15.41 10.20
N ASN A 69 -1.38 14.38 10.93
CA ASN A 69 0.02 14.12 11.25
C ASN A 69 0.23 12.66 11.62
N GLU A 70 1.49 12.23 11.69
CA GLU A 70 1.87 10.83 11.91
C GLU A 70 1.50 10.30 13.31
N THR A 71 1.33 11.16 14.31
CA THR A 71 0.96 10.72 15.66
C THR A 71 -0.45 10.11 15.72
N GLN A 72 -1.26 10.35 14.72
CA GLN A 72 -2.62 9.82 14.61
C GLN A 72 -2.70 8.41 14.05
N PHE A 73 -1.63 7.89 13.44
CA PHE A 73 -1.67 6.58 12.77
C PHE A 73 -2.05 5.44 13.72
N GLU A 74 -1.35 5.33 14.85
CA GLU A 74 -1.60 4.27 15.82
C GLU A 74 -3.03 4.28 16.34
N GLN A 75 -3.55 5.47 16.68
CA GLN A 75 -4.92 5.62 17.17
C GLN A 75 -5.96 5.26 16.10
N ALA A 76 -5.74 5.66 14.85
CA ALA A 76 -6.65 5.37 13.74
C ALA A 76 -6.73 3.86 13.46
N LEU A 77 -5.58 3.21 13.33
CA LEU A 77 -5.48 1.76 13.12
C LEU A 77 -6.15 0.99 14.26
N ARG A 78 -5.87 1.34 15.51
CA ARG A 78 -6.48 0.73 16.69
C ARG A 78 -8.00 0.90 16.69
N ARG A 79 -8.49 2.10 16.40
CA ARG A 79 -9.93 2.40 16.34
C ARG A 79 -10.64 1.55 15.30
N PHE A 80 -10.06 1.39 14.13
CA PHE A 80 -10.65 0.54 13.09
C PHE A 80 -10.66 -0.92 13.50
N ALA A 81 -9.56 -1.45 14.06
CA ALA A 81 -9.48 -2.83 14.55
C ALA A 81 -10.51 -3.09 15.66
N GLN A 82 -10.64 -2.17 16.63
CA GLN A 82 -11.64 -2.25 17.70
C GLN A 82 -13.10 -2.25 17.20
N ARG A 83 -13.35 -1.58 16.06
CA ARG A 83 -14.67 -1.55 15.40
C ARG A 83 -14.94 -2.75 14.51
N GLY A 84 -14.01 -3.71 14.45
CA GLY A 84 -14.14 -4.91 13.62
C GLY A 84 -13.98 -4.63 12.13
N GLN A 85 -13.30 -3.57 11.74
CA GLN A 85 -12.92 -3.36 10.35
C GLN A 85 -11.88 -4.41 9.94
N ASP A 86 -12.05 -5.00 8.77
CA ASP A 86 -11.21 -6.08 8.25
C ASP A 86 -11.44 -6.26 6.74
N PRO A 87 -10.41 -6.11 5.87
CA PRO A 87 -9.04 -5.70 6.17
C PRO A 87 -8.87 -4.20 6.44
N ILE A 88 -7.76 -3.83 7.12
CA ILE A 88 -7.36 -2.44 7.33
C ILE A 88 -6.12 -2.15 6.48
N ILE A 89 -6.26 -1.20 5.57
CA ILE A 89 -5.21 -0.79 4.63
C ILE A 89 -4.49 0.43 5.19
N SER A 90 -3.19 0.31 5.41
CA SER A 90 -2.28 1.34 5.90
C SER A 90 -1.46 1.86 4.72
N VAL A 91 -1.56 3.16 4.43
CA VAL A 91 -0.98 3.77 3.24
C VAL A 91 0.33 4.45 3.55
N GLY A 92 1.44 3.88 3.05
CA GLY A 92 2.77 4.45 3.15
C GLY A 92 3.64 3.88 4.27
N PHE A 93 4.94 3.91 3.99
CA PHE A 93 5.99 3.32 4.85
C PHE A 93 6.04 3.93 6.26
N SER A 94 5.67 5.20 6.43
CA SER A 94 5.71 5.89 7.73
C SER A 94 4.77 5.27 8.78
N GLN A 95 3.78 4.50 8.33
CA GLN A 95 2.86 3.79 9.21
C GLN A 95 3.41 2.43 9.71
N ALA A 96 4.57 1.95 9.21
CA ALA A 96 5.03 0.59 9.48
C ALA A 96 5.17 0.26 10.97
N VAL A 97 5.74 1.15 11.76
CA VAL A 97 5.94 0.96 13.20
C VAL A 97 4.59 0.92 13.95
N ALA A 98 3.70 1.86 13.62
CA ALA A 98 2.36 1.90 14.21
C ALA A 98 1.55 0.64 13.84
N LEU A 99 1.61 0.24 12.56
CA LEU A 99 0.91 -0.95 12.07
C LEU A 99 1.44 -2.22 12.73
N GLU A 100 2.76 -2.38 12.83
CA GLU A 100 3.37 -3.56 13.47
C GLU A 100 2.89 -3.72 14.92
N LYS A 101 2.82 -2.62 15.66
CA LYS A 101 2.32 -2.62 17.03
C LYS A 101 0.86 -3.05 17.08
N ILE A 102 0.00 -2.43 16.26
CA ILE A 102 -1.45 -2.71 16.26
C ILE A 102 -1.76 -4.10 15.72
N ALA A 103 -1.05 -4.58 14.71
CA ALA A 103 -1.24 -5.93 14.18
C ALA A 103 -0.92 -7.02 15.22
N LYS A 104 0.06 -6.79 16.10
CA LYS A 104 0.34 -7.69 17.25
C LYS A 104 -0.77 -7.66 18.31
N GLU A 105 -1.39 -6.49 18.55
CA GLU A 105 -2.52 -6.35 19.49
C GLU A 105 -3.81 -7.00 18.95
N PHE A 106 -3.99 -7.02 17.61
CA PHE A 106 -5.19 -7.55 16.95
C PHE A 106 -4.83 -8.70 15.97
N PRO A 107 -4.40 -9.87 16.47
CA PRO A 107 -3.86 -10.94 15.62
C PRO A 107 -4.90 -11.58 14.69
N LYS A 108 -6.20 -11.36 14.93
CA LYS A 108 -7.29 -11.89 14.08
C LYS A 108 -7.71 -10.91 12.97
N THR A 109 -7.32 -9.64 13.06
CA THR A 109 -7.59 -8.63 12.06
C THR A 109 -6.53 -8.71 10.95
N ARG A 110 -6.95 -8.66 9.70
CA ARG A 110 -6.07 -8.62 8.53
C ARG A 110 -5.67 -7.17 8.25
N PHE A 111 -4.40 -6.99 8.03
CA PHE A 111 -3.85 -5.69 7.68
C PHE A 111 -3.14 -5.76 6.33
N THR A 112 -3.08 -4.62 5.65
CA THR A 112 -2.25 -4.43 4.46
C THR A 112 -1.44 -3.16 4.65
N ILE A 113 -0.15 -3.20 4.32
CA ILE A 113 0.68 -1.99 4.24
C ILE A 113 1.18 -1.79 2.81
N ILE A 114 1.15 -0.55 2.34
CA ILE A 114 1.66 -0.15 1.03
C ILE A 114 2.99 0.57 1.22
N ASP A 115 3.97 0.27 0.37
CA ASP A 115 5.34 0.81 0.36
C ASP A 115 6.19 0.46 1.57
N SER A 116 5.88 -0.61 2.28
CA SER A 116 6.74 -1.12 3.35
C SER A 116 6.56 -2.62 3.54
N VAL A 117 7.48 -3.21 4.30
CA VAL A 117 7.41 -4.62 4.71
C VAL A 117 7.28 -4.71 6.22
N VAL A 118 6.19 -5.35 6.68
CA VAL A 118 5.95 -5.71 8.08
C VAL A 118 5.78 -7.23 8.13
N ALA A 119 6.74 -7.94 8.71
CA ALA A 119 6.79 -9.40 8.72
C ALA A 119 5.95 -10.00 9.85
N LEU A 120 4.62 -9.92 9.71
CA LEU A 120 3.65 -10.53 10.62
C LEU A 120 2.64 -11.37 9.83
N PRO A 121 2.11 -12.48 10.42
CA PRO A 121 1.24 -13.43 9.72
C PRO A 121 -0.10 -12.83 9.27
N ASN A 122 -0.56 -11.75 9.94
CA ASN A 122 -1.80 -11.06 9.64
C ASN A 122 -1.57 -9.73 8.88
N VAL A 123 -0.36 -9.50 8.33
CA VAL A 123 -0.03 -8.31 7.54
C VAL A 123 0.40 -8.71 6.14
N GLN A 124 -0.33 -8.23 5.14
CA GLN A 124 0.07 -8.26 3.74
C GLN A 124 0.90 -7.02 3.44
N SER A 125 2.12 -7.20 2.97
CA SER A 125 2.99 -6.10 2.54
C SER A 125 2.96 -5.97 1.02
N VAL A 126 2.66 -4.78 0.51
CA VAL A 126 2.62 -4.46 -0.91
C VAL A 126 3.76 -3.51 -1.22
N VAL A 127 4.69 -3.95 -2.07
CA VAL A 127 5.83 -3.17 -2.54
C VAL A 127 5.87 -3.19 -4.07
N PHE A 128 6.52 -2.19 -4.66
CA PHE A 128 6.59 -2.03 -6.10
C PHE A 128 8.02 -2.18 -6.60
N ARG A 129 8.16 -2.27 -7.91
CA ARG A 129 9.45 -2.28 -8.61
C ARG A 129 9.79 -0.88 -9.12
N GLU A 130 9.94 0.05 -8.20
CA GLU A 130 10.13 1.48 -8.47
C GLU A 130 11.35 1.72 -9.38
N GLN A 131 12.40 0.92 -9.20
CA GLN A 131 13.61 0.99 -10.01
C GLN A 131 13.36 0.72 -11.50
N GLU A 132 12.35 -0.11 -11.85
CA GLU A 132 12.06 -0.43 -13.25
C GLU A 132 11.40 0.76 -13.97
N GLY A 133 10.39 1.37 -13.33
CA GLY A 133 9.76 2.59 -13.85
C GLY A 133 10.76 3.73 -13.94
N SER A 134 11.57 3.93 -12.89
CA SER A 134 12.58 4.98 -12.84
C SER A 134 13.68 4.78 -13.88
N PHE A 135 14.05 3.54 -14.21
CA PHE A 135 14.98 3.24 -15.28
C PHE A 135 14.48 3.80 -16.62
N LEU A 136 13.22 3.56 -16.96
CA LEU A 136 12.62 4.08 -18.21
C LEU A 136 12.63 5.60 -18.23
N VAL A 137 12.31 6.25 -17.10
CA VAL A 137 12.38 7.71 -16.98
C VAL A 137 13.81 8.21 -17.13
N GLY A 138 14.80 7.49 -16.59
CA GLY A 138 16.22 7.80 -16.75
C GLY A 138 16.68 7.73 -18.21
N VAL A 139 16.24 6.72 -18.96
CA VAL A 139 16.49 6.60 -20.41
C VAL A 139 15.92 7.83 -21.14
N LEU A 140 14.67 8.18 -20.88
CA LEU A 140 14.03 9.35 -21.48
C LEU A 140 14.77 10.65 -21.15
N ALA A 141 15.16 10.83 -19.89
CA ALA A 141 15.92 12.02 -19.46
C ALA A 141 17.25 12.14 -20.20
N ALA A 142 17.98 11.03 -20.35
CA ALA A 142 19.26 11.03 -21.09
C ALA A 142 19.10 11.35 -22.58
N LEU A 143 18.04 10.85 -23.22
CA LEU A 143 17.72 11.14 -24.61
C LEU A 143 17.26 12.58 -24.82
N ALA A 144 16.57 13.17 -23.84
CA ALA A 144 16.09 14.56 -23.91
C ALA A 144 17.16 15.60 -23.56
N SER A 145 18.15 15.25 -22.75
CA SER A 145 19.20 16.18 -22.31
C SER A 145 20.09 16.60 -23.48
N LYS A 146 20.20 17.93 -23.67
CA LYS A 146 21.10 18.54 -24.68
C LYS A 146 22.52 18.71 -24.17
N THR A 147 22.69 18.84 -22.86
CA THR A 147 23.98 19.09 -22.21
C THR A 147 24.68 17.84 -21.72
N GLY A 148 23.92 16.73 -21.59
CA GLY A 148 24.39 15.52 -20.91
C GLY A 148 24.36 15.61 -19.38
N LYS A 149 23.91 16.76 -18.82
CA LYS A 149 23.68 16.92 -17.37
C LYS A 149 22.20 16.68 -17.06
N ILE A 150 21.93 15.93 -16.01
CA ILE A 150 20.59 15.51 -15.60
C ILE A 150 20.50 15.62 -14.09
N GLY A 151 19.39 16.17 -13.60
CA GLY A 151 19.14 16.34 -12.18
C GLY A 151 18.17 15.30 -11.62
N PHE A 152 18.36 14.90 -10.36
CA PHE A 152 17.41 14.16 -9.56
C PHE A 152 17.21 14.84 -8.21
N VAL A 153 15.97 15.20 -7.90
CA VAL A 153 15.60 15.72 -6.58
C VAL A 153 14.64 14.70 -5.94
N GLY A 154 15.11 14.00 -4.94
CA GLY A 154 14.31 13.07 -4.15
C GLY A 154 13.70 13.76 -2.93
N GLY A 155 12.68 13.13 -2.35
CA GLY A 155 12.08 13.56 -1.10
C GLY A 155 12.96 13.19 0.11
N MET A 156 12.45 12.32 0.97
CA MET A 156 13.20 11.85 2.14
C MET A 156 14.32 10.88 1.74
N ASP A 157 15.50 11.03 2.34
CA ASP A 157 16.66 10.14 2.09
C ASP A 157 16.48 8.81 2.83
N ILE A 158 15.80 7.88 2.19
CA ILE A 158 15.52 6.53 2.70
C ILE A 158 15.74 5.48 1.61
N PRO A 159 15.90 4.19 1.95
CA PRO A 159 16.13 3.12 0.98
C PRO A 159 15.09 3.05 -0.14
N LEU A 160 13.83 3.33 0.15
CA LEU A 160 12.76 3.36 -0.84
C LEU A 160 13.05 4.41 -1.93
N VAL A 161 13.37 5.65 -1.55
CA VAL A 161 13.68 6.73 -2.50
C VAL A 161 14.98 6.46 -3.26
N ARG A 162 15.95 5.83 -2.60
CA ARG A 162 17.20 5.39 -3.23
C ARG A 162 16.98 4.33 -4.32
N LYS A 163 15.93 3.51 -4.23
CA LYS A 163 15.55 2.59 -5.33
C LYS A 163 15.14 3.36 -6.59
N PHE A 164 14.34 4.42 -6.45
CA PHE A 164 14.00 5.32 -7.57
C PHE A 164 15.25 5.94 -8.17
N GLN A 165 16.12 6.51 -7.34
CA GLN A 165 17.38 7.12 -7.79
C GLN A 165 18.24 6.12 -8.53
N CYS A 166 18.45 4.92 -7.99
CA CYS A 166 19.28 3.88 -8.59
C CYS A 166 18.75 3.47 -9.98
N GLY A 167 17.44 3.23 -10.09
CA GLY A 167 16.82 2.93 -11.38
C GLY A 167 17.01 4.04 -12.40
N PHE A 168 16.76 5.29 -11.99
CA PHE A 168 16.94 6.48 -12.82
C PHE A 168 18.38 6.61 -13.32
N GLU A 169 19.38 6.48 -12.44
CA GLU A 169 20.80 6.52 -12.78
C GLU A 169 21.19 5.44 -13.79
N GLN A 170 20.73 4.19 -13.57
CA GLN A 170 21.03 3.10 -14.48
C GLN A 170 20.40 3.34 -15.87
N GLY A 171 19.18 3.90 -15.93
CA GLY A 171 18.55 4.28 -17.18
C GLY A 171 19.32 5.36 -17.94
N ILE A 172 19.83 6.37 -17.24
CA ILE A 172 20.69 7.40 -17.81
C ILE A 172 21.95 6.78 -18.39
N LYS A 173 22.67 5.98 -17.62
CA LYS A 173 23.91 5.34 -18.05
C LYS A 173 23.73 4.38 -19.21
N TYR A 174 22.59 3.71 -19.27
CA TYR A 174 22.25 2.83 -20.39
C TYR A 174 22.10 3.62 -21.72
N ALA A 175 21.42 4.77 -21.68
CA ALA A 175 21.18 5.57 -22.89
C ALA A 175 22.38 6.48 -23.24
N ASN A 176 23.07 7.02 -22.23
CA ASN A 176 24.23 7.87 -22.41
C ASN A 176 25.27 7.63 -21.28
N PRO A 177 26.25 6.74 -21.46
CA PRO A 177 27.26 6.44 -20.46
C PRO A 177 28.13 7.63 -20.02
N LYS A 178 28.15 8.73 -20.82
CA LYS A 178 28.89 9.94 -20.53
C LYS A 178 28.07 11.01 -19.82
N ALA A 179 26.76 10.77 -19.62
CA ALA A 179 25.91 11.72 -18.93
C ALA A 179 26.26 11.82 -17.44
N GLU A 180 26.17 13.02 -16.91
CA GLU A 180 26.38 13.34 -15.50
C GLU A 180 25.01 13.42 -14.80
N LEU A 181 24.88 12.72 -13.65
CA LEU A 181 23.71 12.80 -12.78
C LEU A 181 24.06 13.58 -11.51
N ILE A 182 23.32 14.66 -11.27
CA ILE A 182 23.38 15.46 -10.04
C ILE A 182 22.21 15.05 -9.16
N THR A 183 22.48 14.63 -7.94
CA THR A 183 21.43 14.11 -7.03
C THR A 183 21.37 14.87 -5.72
N ASN A 184 20.16 15.24 -5.33
CA ASN A 184 19.89 15.85 -4.04
C ASN A 184 18.62 15.23 -3.42
N MET A 185 18.55 15.23 -2.08
CA MET A 185 17.35 14.92 -1.32
C MET A 185 16.89 16.15 -0.56
N THR A 186 15.57 16.35 -0.45
CA THR A 186 15.02 17.51 0.25
C THR A 186 15.23 17.45 1.76
N GLY A 187 15.37 16.23 2.32
CA GLY A 187 15.68 16.06 3.73
C GLY A 187 15.74 14.60 4.20
N THR A 188 15.80 14.44 5.52
CA THR A 188 15.90 13.13 6.19
C THR A 188 14.72 12.83 7.12
N THR A 189 13.76 13.75 7.19
CA THR A 189 12.56 13.64 8.02
C THR A 189 11.29 13.71 7.16
N PRO A 190 10.12 13.33 7.67
CA PRO A 190 8.87 13.41 6.93
C PRO A 190 8.52 14.79 6.37
N ALA A 191 9.04 15.88 6.96
CA ALA A 191 8.88 17.24 6.41
C ALA A 191 9.41 17.38 4.98
N ALA A 192 10.37 16.56 4.59
CA ALA A 192 10.93 16.50 3.23
C ALA A 192 9.88 16.24 2.12
N TRP A 193 8.72 15.67 2.47
CA TRP A 193 7.65 15.40 1.51
C TRP A 193 6.78 16.62 1.18
N ASN A 194 6.88 17.68 1.98
CA ASN A 194 6.09 18.90 1.80
C ASN A 194 6.94 20.15 2.02
N ASP A 195 8.08 20.22 1.35
CA ASP A 195 8.98 21.37 1.35
C ASP A 195 9.23 21.87 -0.09
N PRO A 196 8.26 22.60 -0.69
CA PRO A 196 8.39 23.11 -2.04
C PRO A 196 9.53 24.13 -2.18
N SER A 197 9.84 24.88 -1.13
CA SER A 197 10.93 25.87 -1.14
C SER A 197 12.28 25.19 -1.27
N ARG A 198 12.52 24.15 -0.47
CA ARG A 198 13.75 23.36 -0.55
C ARG A 198 13.87 22.62 -1.88
N GLY A 199 12.77 22.03 -2.36
CA GLY A 199 12.73 21.38 -3.67
C GLY A 199 13.10 22.34 -4.81
N ALA A 200 12.55 23.56 -4.81
CA ALA A 200 12.84 24.58 -5.80
C ALA A 200 14.31 25.07 -5.73
N GLU A 201 14.85 25.28 -4.52
CA GLU A 201 16.25 25.67 -4.30
C GLU A 201 17.21 24.64 -4.89
N LEU A 202 16.99 23.35 -4.57
CA LEU A 202 17.84 22.26 -5.06
C LEU A 202 17.76 22.12 -6.58
N ALA A 203 16.55 22.15 -7.13
CA ALA A 203 16.36 22.07 -8.58
C ALA A 203 17.04 23.23 -9.30
N LYS A 204 16.89 24.48 -8.79
CA LYS A 204 17.57 25.65 -9.36
C LYS A 204 19.09 25.48 -9.34
N GLY A 205 19.68 25.04 -8.21
CA GLY A 205 21.12 24.81 -8.13
C GLY A 205 21.63 23.68 -9.04
N GLN A 206 20.75 22.82 -9.56
CA GLN A 206 21.11 21.81 -10.57
C GLN A 206 21.07 22.35 -12.00
N PHE A 207 20.39 23.48 -12.24
CA PHE A 207 20.35 24.15 -13.55
C PHE A 207 21.51 25.16 -13.74
N ASP A 208 22.06 25.68 -12.66
CA ASP A 208 23.18 26.62 -12.66
C ASP A 208 24.51 25.89 -12.83
#